data_ab936f0b01d0c61e1fb51f08e5e2da63
#
_entry.id   ab936f0b01d0c61e1fb51f08e5e2da63
#
_cell.length_a   1.000
_cell.length_b   1.000
_cell.length_c   1.000
_cell.angle_alpha   90.00
_cell.angle_beta   90.00
_cell.angle_gamma   90.00
#
_symmetry.space_group_name_H-M   'P 1'
#
loop_
_entity.id
_entity.type
_entity.pdbx_description
1 polymer ?
#
loop_
_entity_poly.entity_id
_entity_poly.type
_entity_poly.pdbx_seq_one_letter_code
_entity_poly.pdbx_strand_id
1 'polypeptide(L)'
;MAKTRIKVFPARLAALTEIRAFLESFCTDSGLARDACLRTNVVLEELFTNCIRHGHRAETGQPVWIGLSSDDEAICISFEDNARAFNPFNHAPVGIDNTIRSRPVGGLGVLLTQKLVLSRDYAYVFGRNHSRLRLGRN
;
A
#
# COMPACT_ATOMS: atom_id res chain seq x y z
N MET A 1 17.38 -3.49 -15.78
CA MET A 1 16.81 -2.15 -15.91
C MET A 1 15.55 -2.05 -15.09
N ALA A 2 15.39 -0.97 -14.36
CA ALA A 2 14.19 -0.79 -13.54
C ALA A 2 12.98 -0.51 -14.41
N LYS A 3 11.84 -1.03 -14.00
CA LYS A 3 10.56 -0.75 -14.63
C LYS A 3 9.73 0.10 -13.69
N THR A 4 8.96 1.03 -14.25
CA THR A 4 8.13 1.93 -13.47
C THR A 4 6.77 2.05 -14.11
N ARG A 5 5.72 1.95 -13.30
CA ARG A 5 4.34 2.17 -13.75
C ARG A 5 3.58 2.94 -12.70
N ILE A 6 2.73 3.84 -13.16
CA ILE A 6 1.88 4.65 -12.29
C ILE A 6 0.46 4.57 -12.82
N LYS A 7 -0.51 4.38 -11.93
CA LYS A 7 -1.90 4.38 -12.31
C LYS A 7 -2.77 4.99 -11.21
N VAL A 8 -3.86 5.60 -11.62
CA VAL A 8 -4.82 6.26 -10.73
C VAL A 8 -6.03 5.37 -10.53
N PHE A 9 -6.52 5.30 -9.30
CA PHE A 9 -7.71 4.52 -8.94
C PHE A 9 -8.62 5.37 -8.06
N PRO A 10 -9.94 5.19 -8.14
CA PRO A 10 -10.83 5.88 -7.19
C PRO A 10 -10.73 5.20 -5.82
N ALA A 11 -10.91 5.98 -4.77
CA ALA A 11 -10.83 5.47 -3.40
C ALA A 11 -12.09 4.70 -3.03
N ARG A 12 -12.33 3.58 -3.70
CA ARG A 12 -13.47 2.69 -3.49
C ARG A 12 -12.98 1.26 -3.40
N LEU A 13 -13.58 0.48 -2.52
CA LEU A 13 -13.17 -0.93 -2.34
C LEU A 13 -13.28 -1.74 -3.62
N ALA A 14 -14.23 -1.40 -4.50
CA ALA A 14 -14.37 -2.08 -5.78
C ALA A 14 -13.10 -1.97 -6.64
N ALA A 15 -12.27 -0.96 -6.42
CA ALA A 15 -11.04 -0.79 -7.20
C ALA A 15 -9.95 -1.80 -6.84
N LEU A 16 -10.10 -2.54 -5.73
CA LEU A 16 -9.09 -3.53 -5.33
C LEU A 16 -8.84 -4.57 -6.41
N THR A 17 -9.86 -4.96 -7.17
CA THR A 17 -9.70 -5.91 -8.26
C THR A 17 -8.77 -5.35 -9.34
N GLU A 18 -8.95 -4.08 -9.69
CA GLU A 18 -8.10 -3.44 -10.70
C GLU A 18 -6.69 -3.20 -10.19
N ILE A 19 -6.56 -2.89 -8.90
CA ILE A 19 -5.24 -2.72 -8.27
C ILE A 19 -4.46 -4.02 -8.33
N ARG A 20 -5.13 -5.13 -8.02
CA ARG A 20 -4.49 -6.45 -8.11
C ARG A 20 -4.04 -6.76 -9.53
N ALA A 21 -4.91 -6.50 -10.52
CA ALA A 21 -4.55 -6.74 -11.91
C ALA A 21 -3.36 -5.87 -12.35
N PHE A 22 -3.35 -4.62 -11.91
CA PHE A 22 -2.24 -3.70 -12.18
C PHE A 22 -0.93 -4.25 -11.62
N LEU A 23 -0.96 -4.72 -10.37
CA LEU A 23 0.22 -5.31 -9.74
C LEU A 23 0.66 -6.58 -10.46
N GLU A 24 -0.28 -7.48 -10.75
CA GLU A 24 0.06 -8.75 -11.41
C GLU A 24 0.71 -8.52 -12.78
N SER A 25 0.20 -7.58 -13.53
CA SER A 25 0.79 -7.21 -14.81
C SER A 25 2.21 -6.68 -14.63
N PHE A 26 2.42 -5.84 -13.63
CA PHE A 26 3.74 -5.32 -13.32
C PHE A 26 4.70 -6.45 -12.92
N CYS A 27 4.25 -7.37 -12.07
CA CYS A 27 5.08 -8.48 -11.61
C CYS A 27 5.50 -9.38 -12.79
N THR A 28 4.57 -9.68 -13.68
CA THR A 28 4.86 -10.50 -14.86
C THR A 28 5.91 -9.83 -15.73
N ASP A 29 5.72 -8.56 -16.03
CA ASP A 29 6.63 -7.84 -16.92
C ASP A 29 8.01 -7.61 -16.29
N SER A 30 8.06 -7.57 -14.96
CA SER A 30 9.32 -7.36 -14.24
C SER A 30 10.02 -8.64 -13.84
N GLY A 31 9.43 -9.79 -14.15
CA GLY A 31 10.03 -11.09 -13.83
C GLY A 31 10.08 -11.35 -12.33
N LEU A 32 9.12 -10.87 -11.56
CA LEU A 32 9.11 -11.04 -10.11
C LEU A 32 8.53 -12.39 -9.73
N ALA A 33 9.07 -12.98 -8.66
CA ALA A 33 8.59 -14.25 -8.14
C ALA A 33 7.16 -14.08 -7.61
N ARG A 34 6.38 -15.15 -7.68
CA ARG A 34 4.99 -15.13 -7.21
C ARG A 34 4.88 -14.72 -5.75
N ASP A 35 5.77 -15.22 -4.89
CA ASP A 35 5.73 -14.87 -3.48
C ASP A 35 5.94 -13.37 -3.25
N ALA A 36 6.87 -12.78 -3.98
CA ALA A 36 7.11 -11.34 -3.88
C ALA A 36 5.89 -10.56 -4.33
N CYS A 37 5.23 -11.00 -5.38
CA CYS A 37 4.03 -10.36 -5.87
C CYS A 37 2.90 -10.44 -4.86
N LEU A 38 2.70 -11.61 -4.24
CA LEU A 38 1.66 -11.78 -3.22
C LEU A 38 1.91 -10.91 -2.00
N ARG A 39 3.16 -10.83 -1.55
CA ARG A 39 3.50 -9.94 -0.42
C ARG A 39 3.21 -8.48 -0.75
N THR A 40 3.57 -8.07 -1.95
CA THR A 40 3.31 -6.71 -2.40
C THR A 40 1.82 -6.42 -2.44
N ASN A 41 1.02 -7.40 -2.86
CA ASN A 41 -0.43 -7.24 -2.88
C ASN A 41 -1.00 -7.01 -1.48
N VAL A 42 -0.51 -7.74 -0.48
CA VAL A 42 -0.95 -7.55 0.90
C VAL A 42 -0.70 -6.10 1.34
N VAL A 43 0.48 -5.58 1.04
CA VAL A 43 0.84 -4.21 1.40
C VAL A 43 -0.06 -3.20 0.69
N LEU A 44 -0.27 -3.37 -0.61
CA LEU A 44 -1.12 -2.46 -1.37
C LEU A 44 -2.55 -2.45 -0.87
N GLU A 45 -3.11 -3.63 -0.59
CA GLU A 45 -4.47 -3.71 -0.07
C GLU A 45 -4.60 -3.00 1.27
N GLU A 46 -3.59 -3.16 2.12
CA GLU A 46 -3.62 -2.50 3.42
C GLU A 46 -3.53 -0.99 3.29
N LEU A 47 -2.63 -0.50 2.45
CA LEU A 47 -2.51 0.94 2.21
C LEU A 47 -3.81 1.51 1.65
N PHE A 48 -4.42 0.79 0.72
CA PHE A 48 -5.63 1.26 0.06
C PHE A 48 -6.83 1.27 1.01
N THR A 49 -7.02 0.19 1.77
CA THR A 49 -8.14 0.13 2.71
C THR A 49 -7.96 1.14 3.84
N ASN A 50 -6.73 1.38 4.28
CA ASN A 50 -6.46 2.40 5.28
C ASN A 50 -6.77 3.81 4.76
N CYS A 51 -6.46 4.07 3.50
CA CYS A 51 -6.80 5.35 2.87
C CYS A 51 -8.32 5.59 2.95
N ILE A 52 -9.11 4.56 2.67
CA ILE A 52 -10.57 4.68 2.70
C ILE A 52 -11.07 4.81 4.13
N ARG A 53 -10.64 3.92 5.03
CA ARG A 53 -11.18 3.89 6.40
C ARG A 53 -10.73 5.05 7.27
N HIS A 54 -9.46 5.36 7.21
CA HIS A 54 -8.84 6.31 8.14
C HIS A 54 -8.52 7.64 7.50
N GLY A 55 -8.26 7.65 6.20
CA GLY A 55 -8.01 8.87 5.47
C GLY A 55 -9.30 9.59 5.14
N HIS A 56 -10.03 9.08 4.17
CA HIS A 56 -11.30 9.68 3.74
C HIS A 56 -12.45 9.38 4.69
N ARG A 57 -12.37 8.28 5.43
CA ARG A 57 -13.41 7.78 6.35
C ARG A 57 -14.68 7.34 5.61
N ALA A 58 -14.59 7.15 4.32
CA ALA A 58 -15.68 6.67 3.49
C ALA A 58 -15.14 6.38 2.11
N GLU A 59 -15.87 5.59 1.34
CA GLU A 59 -15.56 5.43 -0.07
C GLU A 59 -15.86 6.72 -0.80
N THR A 60 -15.02 7.05 -1.77
CA THR A 60 -15.16 8.30 -2.52
C THR A 60 -14.55 8.12 -3.91
N GLY A 61 -14.92 9.00 -4.84
CA GLY A 61 -14.31 9.02 -6.16
C GLY A 61 -12.96 9.72 -6.21
N GLN A 62 -12.44 10.18 -5.07
CA GLN A 62 -11.15 10.87 -5.03
C GLN A 62 -10.02 9.96 -5.50
N PRO A 63 -9.00 10.52 -6.14
CA PRO A 63 -7.94 9.71 -6.74
C PRO A 63 -6.95 9.15 -5.73
N VAL A 64 -6.46 7.97 -6.03
CA VAL A 64 -5.31 7.35 -5.36
C VAL A 64 -4.31 7.03 -6.46
N TRP A 65 -3.09 7.54 -6.34
CA TRP A 65 -2.04 7.30 -7.33
C TRP A 65 -1.11 6.23 -6.78
N ILE A 66 -0.98 5.13 -7.51
CA ILE A 66 -0.10 4.03 -7.13
C ILE A 66 1.00 3.89 -8.17
N GLY A 67 2.25 3.99 -7.70
CA GLY A 67 3.42 3.78 -8.53
C GLY A 67 4.13 2.51 -8.10
N LEU A 68 4.58 1.73 -9.08
CA LEU A 68 5.35 0.50 -8.84
C LEU A 68 6.62 0.58 -9.65
N SER A 69 7.74 0.25 -9.01
CA SER A 69 9.01 0.11 -9.68
C SER A 69 9.79 -1.03 -9.04
N SER A 70 10.82 -1.51 -9.73
CA SER A 70 11.66 -2.57 -9.18
C SER A 70 13.08 -2.40 -9.66
N ASP A 71 14.01 -2.83 -8.82
CA ASP A 71 15.42 -2.97 -9.17
C ASP A 71 15.86 -4.39 -8.81
N ASP A 72 17.17 -4.64 -8.75
CA ASP A 72 17.68 -5.98 -8.48
C ASP A 72 17.40 -6.44 -7.05
N GLU A 73 17.14 -5.53 -6.15
CA GLU A 73 17.00 -5.85 -4.72
C GLU A 73 15.57 -5.77 -4.22
N ALA A 74 14.77 -4.88 -4.77
CA ALA A 74 13.50 -4.54 -4.15
C ALA A 74 12.42 -4.18 -5.15
N ILE A 75 11.19 -4.28 -4.66
CA ILE A 75 10.02 -3.70 -5.30
C ILE A 75 9.73 -2.42 -4.53
N CYS A 76 9.51 -1.32 -5.25
CA CYS A 76 9.21 -0.03 -4.64
C CYS A 76 7.77 0.34 -4.92
N ILE A 77 7.07 0.75 -3.86
CA ILE A 77 5.70 1.24 -3.96
C ILE A 77 5.70 2.73 -3.65
N SER A 78 5.01 3.50 -4.48
CA SER A 78 4.67 4.88 -4.20
C SER A 78 3.15 4.94 -4.10
N PHE A 79 2.65 5.42 -2.96
CA PHE A 79 1.21 5.51 -2.71
C PHE A 79 0.86 6.92 -2.31
N GLU A 80 -0.02 7.56 -3.08
CA GLU A 80 -0.36 8.96 -2.85
C GLU A 80 -1.87 9.14 -2.89
N ASP A 81 -2.41 9.92 -1.96
CA ASP A 81 -3.83 10.24 -1.95
C ASP A 81 -4.06 11.66 -1.43
N ASN A 82 -5.27 12.17 -1.59
CA ASN A 82 -5.63 13.51 -1.15
C ASN A 82 -6.58 13.49 0.05
N ALA A 83 -6.58 12.42 0.82
CA ALA A 83 -7.34 12.36 2.05
C ALA A 83 -6.70 13.27 3.10
N ARG A 84 -7.36 13.39 4.26
CA ARG A 84 -6.75 14.11 5.38
C ARG A 84 -5.46 13.42 5.78
N ALA A 85 -4.57 14.15 6.45
CA ALA A 85 -3.28 13.61 6.86
C ALA A 85 -3.46 12.35 7.71
N PHE A 86 -2.82 11.27 7.28
CA PHE A 86 -2.88 9.99 7.99
C PHE A 86 -1.63 9.19 7.65
N ASN A 87 -0.77 8.96 8.66
CA ASN A 87 0.42 8.15 8.48
C ASN A 87 0.08 6.69 8.74
N PRO A 88 0.02 5.82 7.73
CA PRO A 88 -0.38 4.44 7.91
C PRO A 88 0.60 3.65 8.78
N PHE A 89 1.84 4.12 8.91
CA PHE A 89 2.86 3.39 9.65
C PHE A 89 2.79 3.65 11.15
N ASN A 90 2.07 4.67 11.57
CA ASN A 90 1.89 4.99 12.98
C ASN A 90 0.60 4.42 13.57
N HIS A 91 -0.25 3.88 12.72
CA HIS A 91 -1.57 3.43 13.15
C HIS A 91 -1.51 2.14 13.98
N ALA A 92 -0.71 1.19 13.53
CA ALA A 92 -0.69 -0.14 14.12
C ALA A 92 -0.32 -0.20 15.60
N PRO A 93 0.73 0.53 16.04
CA PRO A 93 1.19 0.38 17.44
C PRO A 93 0.14 0.71 18.48
N VAL A 94 -0.76 1.64 18.15
CA VAL A 94 -1.75 2.10 19.11
C VAL A 94 -2.79 1.04 19.41
N GLY A 95 -3.21 0.31 18.40
CA GLY A 95 -4.30 -0.65 18.55
C GLY A 95 -3.89 -2.04 18.96
N ILE A 96 -2.63 -2.37 18.82
CA ILE A 96 -2.18 -3.75 18.96
C ILE A 96 -2.46 -4.32 20.33
N ASP A 97 -2.08 -3.61 21.37
CA ASP A 97 -2.17 -4.11 22.74
C ASP A 97 -3.60 -4.38 23.16
N ASN A 98 -4.49 -3.51 22.77
CA ASN A 98 -5.86 -3.56 23.24
C ASN A 98 -6.75 -4.42 22.37
N THR A 99 -6.33 -4.69 21.16
CA THR A 99 -7.22 -5.23 20.15
C THR A 99 -6.79 -6.55 19.58
N ILE A 100 -5.83 -7.21 20.18
CA ILE A 100 -5.37 -8.50 19.68
C ILE A 100 -6.53 -9.45 19.49
N ARG A 101 -7.43 -9.50 20.46
CA ARG A 101 -8.56 -10.44 20.43
C ARG A 101 -9.68 -10.00 19.51
N SER A 102 -9.79 -8.71 19.27
CA SER A 102 -10.87 -8.17 18.47
C SER A 102 -10.36 -7.38 17.27
N ARG A 103 -9.12 -7.65 16.90
CA ARG A 103 -8.47 -6.90 15.84
C ARG A 103 -9.20 -7.04 14.52
N PRO A 104 -9.47 -5.94 13.84
CA PRO A 104 -9.97 -5.99 12.49
C PRO A 104 -8.89 -6.51 11.53
N VAL A 105 -9.34 -7.02 10.41
CA VAL A 105 -8.42 -7.56 9.40
C VAL A 105 -7.35 -6.53 9.00
N GLY A 106 -7.74 -5.25 8.90
CA GLY A 106 -6.77 -4.21 8.56
C GLY A 106 -5.64 -4.07 9.56
N GLY A 107 -5.91 -4.32 10.86
CA GLY A 107 -4.85 -4.28 11.86
C GLY A 107 -3.80 -5.36 11.64
N LEU A 108 -4.23 -6.54 11.22
CA LEU A 108 -3.30 -7.61 10.89
C LEU A 108 -2.46 -7.25 9.66
N GLY A 109 -3.07 -6.65 8.65
CA GLY A 109 -2.36 -6.22 7.47
C GLY A 109 -1.26 -5.21 7.79
N VAL A 110 -1.55 -4.27 8.70
CA VAL A 110 -0.52 -3.29 9.11
C VAL A 110 0.67 -3.98 9.75
N LEU A 111 0.43 -5.01 10.58
CA LEU A 111 1.53 -5.76 11.18
C LEU A 111 2.37 -6.46 10.13
N LEU A 112 1.72 -7.07 9.14
CA LEU A 112 2.44 -7.72 8.05
C LEU A 112 3.25 -6.71 7.25
N THR A 113 2.67 -5.55 6.99
CA THR A 113 3.37 -4.48 6.28
C THR A 113 4.66 -4.11 6.99
N GLN A 114 4.62 -3.95 8.31
CA GLN A 114 5.80 -3.59 9.07
C GLN A 114 6.89 -4.64 8.98
N LYS A 115 6.53 -5.92 8.90
CA LYS A 115 7.50 -7.01 8.82
C LYS A 115 8.06 -7.17 7.42
N LEU A 116 7.27 -6.93 6.39
CA LEU A 116 7.66 -7.19 5.02
C LEU A 116 8.48 -6.06 4.40
N VAL A 117 8.43 -4.90 4.97
CA VAL A 117 8.98 -3.68 4.38
C VAL A 117 10.42 -3.46 4.80
N LEU A 118 11.32 -3.30 3.83
CA LEU A 118 12.73 -2.99 4.07
C LEU A 118 12.93 -1.55 4.49
N SER A 119 12.19 -0.63 3.90
CA SER A 119 12.23 0.77 4.28
C SER A 119 10.88 1.40 3.96
N ARG A 120 10.58 2.49 4.66
CA ARG A 120 9.33 3.19 4.49
C ARG A 120 9.48 4.65 4.87
N ASP A 121 8.79 5.51 4.12
CA ASP A 121 8.77 6.95 4.36
C ASP A 121 7.36 7.46 4.21
N TYR A 122 7.03 8.47 5.00
CA TYR A 122 5.73 9.12 4.90
C TYR A 122 5.90 10.62 5.01
N ALA A 123 5.14 11.36 4.21
CA ALA A 123 5.07 12.81 4.30
C ALA A 123 3.69 13.27 3.90
N TYR A 124 3.22 14.35 4.53
CA TYR A 124 2.01 15.03 4.10
C TYR A 124 2.43 16.37 3.50
N VAL A 125 2.30 16.50 2.19
CA VAL A 125 2.82 17.65 1.44
C VAL A 125 1.78 18.13 0.45
N PHE A 126 1.50 19.42 0.49
CA PHE A 126 0.54 20.04 -0.44
C PHE A 126 -0.81 19.35 -0.45
N GLY A 127 -1.32 19.01 0.73
CA GLY A 127 -2.63 18.39 0.85
C GLY A 127 -2.69 16.94 0.44
N ARG A 128 -1.55 16.27 0.31
CA ARG A 128 -1.49 14.87 -0.09
C ARG A 128 -0.66 14.04 0.86
N ASN A 129 -1.15 12.85 1.13
CA ASN A 129 -0.38 11.82 1.82
C ASN A 129 0.53 11.14 0.81
N HIS A 130 1.81 11.02 1.13
CA HIS A 130 2.78 10.30 0.30
C HIS A 130 3.41 9.22 1.14
N SER A 131 3.23 7.97 0.73
CA SER A 131 3.91 6.83 1.36
C SER A 131 4.80 6.17 0.33
N ARG A 132 6.03 5.87 0.73
CA ARG A 132 6.97 5.14 -0.11
C ARG A 132 7.51 3.95 0.66
N LEU A 133 7.52 2.81 0.00
CA LEU A 133 7.95 1.57 0.62
C LEU A 133 8.87 0.80 -0.30
N ARG A 134 9.84 0.10 0.30
CA ARG A 134 10.67 -0.86 -0.42
C ARG A 134 10.45 -2.22 0.22
N LEU A 135 10.15 -3.21 -0.60
CA LEU A 135 10.00 -4.60 -0.16
C LEU A 135 11.06 -5.45 -0.84
N GLY A 136 11.62 -6.41 -0.10
CA GLY A 136 12.56 -7.33 -0.70
C GLY A 136 11.88 -8.17 -1.77
N ARG A 137 12.59 -8.42 -2.87
CA ARG A 137 12.00 -9.22 -3.95
C ARG A 137 12.30 -10.70 -3.82
N ASN A 138 13.06 -11.10 -2.82
CA ASN A 138 13.36 -12.50 -2.55
C ASN A 138 12.74 -12.99 -1.25
#